data_f184d5bbd4cab365ea2d589a6df3d4c8
#
_entry.id   f184d5bbd4cab365ea2d589a6df3d4c8
#
_cell.length_a   1.000
_cell.length_b   1.000
_cell.length_c   1.000
_cell.angle_alpha   90.00
_cell.angle_beta   90.00
_cell.angle_gamma   90.00
#
_symmetry.space_group_name_H-M   'P 1'
#
loop_
_entity.id
_entity.type
_entity.pdbx_description
1 polymer ?
#
loop_
_entity_poly.entity_id
_entity_poly.type
_entity_poly.pdbx_seq_one_letter_code
_entity_poly.pdbx_strand_id
1 'polypeptide(L)'
;GLAISQIPIFDGNEPVGIVSEEGLARLQLAVPDIPQWKKTQLKDVMTPVPPIVNYDTPANTLGPILGFAKCILVSKNSKTIGIITATDTLKMI
;
A
#
# COMPACT_ATOMS: atom_id res chain seq x y z
N GLY A 1 1.42 -16.73 -1.68
CA GLY A 1 1.84 -15.64 -1.05
C GLY A 1 1.12 -15.26 0.18
N LEU A 2 1.81 -15.43 1.24
CA LEU A 2 1.29 -15.02 2.53
C LEU A 2 1.78 -13.65 2.90
N ALA A 3 2.75 -13.16 2.18
CA ALA A 3 3.35 -11.90 2.51
C ALA A 3 2.39 -10.75 2.26
N ILE A 4 2.62 -9.65 2.92
CA ILE A 4 1.94 -8.40 2.65
C ILE A 4 2.29 -7.99 1.24
N SER A 5 1.28 -7.90 0.37
CA SER A 5 1.50 -7.53 -1.02
C SER A 5 1.52 -6.02 -1.24
N GLN A 6 1.21 -5.24 -0.21
CA GLN A 6 1.16 -3.78 -0.26
C GLN A 6 1.96 -3.22 0.90
N ILE A 7 3.00 -2.44 0.60
CA ILE A 7 3.87 -1.87 1.63
C ILE A 7 3.78 -0.36 1.58
N PRO A 8 3.30 0.28 2.65
CA PRO A 8 3.25 1.74 2.70
C PRO A 8 4.64 2.33 2.87
N ILE A 9 4.90 3.42 2.19
CA ILE A 9 6.16 4.13 2.24
C ILE A 9 5.93 5.46 2.94
N PHE A 10 6.82 5.80 3.85
CA PHE A 10 6.69 7.00 4.67
C PHE A 10 7.85 7.97 4.44
N ASP A 11 7.54 9.25 4.56
CA ASP A 11 8.52 10.31 4.72
C ASP A 11 8.29 10.85 6.13
N GLY A 12 9.16 10.44 7.07
CA GLY A 12 8.89 10.67 8.48
C GLY A 12 7.66 9.89 8.92
N ASN A 13 6.63 10.60 9.39
CA ASN A 13 5.36 9.99 9.81
C ASN A 13 4.27 10.09 8.74
N GLU A 14 4.58 10.71 7.60
CA GLU A 14 3.59 10.94 6.56
C GLU A 14 3.68 9.85 5.51
N PRO A 15 2.56 9.16 5.19
CA PRO A 15 2.57 8.20 4.10
C PRO A 15 2.65 8.94 2.77
N VAL A 16 3.57 8.52 1.90
CA VAL A 16 3.80 9.16 0.61
C VAL A 16 3.51 8.25 -0.57
N GLY A 17 3.31 6.97 -0.33
CA GLY A 17 2.98 6.05 -1.42
C GLY A 17 2.90 4.61 -0.96
N ILE A 18 2.68 3.73 -1.94
CA ILE A 18 2.59 2.29 -1.73
C ILE A 18 3.50 1.59 -2.73
N VAL A 19 4.22 0.59 -2.26
CA VAL A 19 4.95 -0.33 -3.14
C VAL A 19 4.27 -1.69 -3.05
N SER A 20 3.89 -2.25 -4.19
CA SER A 20 3.28 -3.57 -4.25
C SER A 20 4.27 -4.61 -4.74
N GLU A 21 4.05 -5.87 -4.34
CA GLU A 21 4.83 -6.98 -4.86
C GLU A 21 4.72 -7.06 -6.38
N GLU A 22 3.50 -6.87 -6.90
CA GLU A 22 3.26 -6.86 -8.33
C GLU A 22 4.02 -5.74 -9.02
N GLY A 23 4.06 -4.55 -8.42
CA GLY A 23 4.79 -3.42 -8.97
C GLY A 23 6.29 -3.67 -9.02
N LEU A 24 6.85 -4.30 -7.98
CA LEU A 24 8.25 -4.67 -7.95
C LEU A 24 8.58 -5.72 -9.02
N ALA A 25 7.69 -6.69 -9.21
CA ALA A 25 7.89 -7.71 -10.23
C ALA A 25 7.91 -7.10 -11.63
N ARG A 26 7.01 -6.17 -11.92
CA ARG A 26 6.99 -5.46 -13.21
C ARG A 26 8.26 -4.65 -13.43
N LEU A 27 8.73 -3.99 -12.37
CA LEU A 27 9.98 -3.24 -12.46
C LEU A 27 11.15 -4.15 -12.77
N GLN A 28 11.21 -5.32 -12.14
CA GLN A 28 12.29 -6.28 -12.37
C GLN A 28 12.33 -6.74 -13.81
N LEU A 29 11.17 -6.89 -14.46
CA LEU A 29 11.10 -7.24 -15.87
C LEU A 29 11.52 -6.07 -16.77
N ALA A 30 11.20 -4.85 -16.37
CA ALA A 30 11.54 -3.66 -17.15
C ALA A 30 13.00 -3.26 -17.01
N VAL A 31 13.64 -3.59 -15.88
CA VAL A 31 15.01 -3.20 -15.56
C VAL A 31 15.77 -4.45 -15.12
N PRO A 32 16.17 -5.31 -16.09
CA PRO A 32 16.83 -6.57 -15.73
C PRO A 32 18.28 -6.41 -15.29
N ASP A 33 18.87 -5.23 -15.48
CA ASP A 33 20.25 -4.98 -15.12
C ASP A 33 20.40 -4.75 -13.62
N ILE A 34 21.13 -5.64 -12.94
CA ILE A 34 21.34 -5.57 -11.49
C ILE A 34 21.97 -4.23 -11.03
N PRO A 35 23.01 -3.70 -11.69
CA PRO A 35 23.55 -2.40 -11.29
C PRO A 35 22.51 -1.28 -11.35
N GLN A 36 21.64 -1.30 -12.34
CA GLN A 36 20.58 -0.29 -12.45
C GLN A 36 19.51 -0.49 -11.37
N TRP A 37 19.22 -1.75 -11.03
CA TRP A 37 18.32 -2.08 -9.91
C TRP A 37 18.78 -1.44 -8.62
N LYS A 38 20.08 -1.52 -8.34
CA LYS A 38 20.66 -0.96 -7.12
C LYS A 38 20.55 0.55 -7.03
N LYS A 39 20.41 1.22 -8.16
CA LYS A 39 20.25 2.67 -8.22
C LYS A 39 18.81 3.11 -8.11
N THR A 40 17.87 2.19 -8.28
CA THR A 40 16.44 2.51 -8.22
C THR A 40 16.01 2.71 -6.77
N GLN A 41 15.33 3.80 -6.51
CA GLN A 41 14.83 4.12 -5.16
C GLN A 41 13.34 3.80 -5.06
N LEU A 42 12.86 3.58 -3.85
CA LEU A 42 11.45 3.29 -3.63
C LEU A 42 10.53 4.35 -4.19
N LYS A 43 10.92 5.62 -4.11
CA LYS A 43 10.13 6.72 -4.65
C LYS A 43 9.88 6.61 -6.14
N ASP A 44 10.75 5.86 -6.86
CA ASP A 44 10.63 5.70 -8.30
C ASP A 44 9.64 4.60 -8.69
N VAL A 45 9.27 3.75 -7.75
CA VAL A 45 8.42 2.59 -8.01
C VAL A 45 7.12 2.60 -7.22
N MET A 46 6.97 3.50 -6.27
CA MET A 46 5.75 3.58 -5.48
C MET A 46 4.62 4.22 -6.27
N THR A 47 3.40 3.80 -5.97
CA THR A 47 2.20 4.43 -6.48
C THR A 47 1.73 5.50 -5.49
N PRO A 48 0.81 6.40 -5.89
CA PRO A 48 0.31 7.43 -5.00
C PRO A 48 -0.30 6.87 -3.71
N VAL A 49 -0.39 7.72 -2.70
CA VAL A 49 -0.98 7.37 -1.42
C VAL A 49 -2.41 6.86 -1.62
N PRO A 50 -2.77 5.71 -1.03
CA PRO A 50 -4.14 5.22 -1.08
C PRO A 50 -5.03 6.04 -0.14
N PRO A 51 -6.36 5.80 -0.17
CA PRO A 51 -7.25 6.43 0.79
C PRO A 51 -6.81 6.19 2.23
N ILE A 52 -6.96 7.20 3.07
CA ILE A 52 -6.64 7.12 4.49
C ILE A 52 -7.94 7.34 5.27
N VAL A 53 -8.23 6.44 6.19
CA VAL A 53 -9.38 6.57 7.07
C VAL A 53 -8.94 6.59 8.52
N ASN A 54 -9.71 7.23 9.38
CA ASN A 54 -9.41 7.23 10.80
C ASN A 54 -9.81 5.88 11.41
N TYR A 55 -9.14 5.50 12.51
CA TYR A 55 -9.33 4.18 13.11
C TYR A 55 -10.76 3.95 13.64
N ASP A 56 -11.50 5.02 13.91
CA ASP A 56 -12.88 4.92 14.38
C ASP A 56 -13.92 4.96 13.25
N THR A 57 -13.47 4.87 11.99
CA THR A 57 -14.37 4.80 10.84
C THR A 57 -15.19 3.51 10.88
N PRO A 58 -16.53 3.57 10.71
CA PRO A 58 -17.33 2.37 10.69
C PRO A 58 -16.86 1.40 9.58
N ALA A 59 -16.66 0.15 9.94
CA ALA A 59 -16.11 -0.84 9.02
C ALA A 59 -16.97 -1.05 7.77
N ASN A 60 -18.28 -0.87 7.88
CA ASN A 60 -19.19 -1.07 6.75
C ASN A 60 -19.02 -0.02 5.65
N THR A 61 -18.30 1.09 5.92
CA THR A 61 -18.04 2.10 4.90
C THR A 61 -16.86 1.73 4.00
N LEU A 62 -16.07 0.72 4.36
CA LEU A 62 -14.85 0.38 3.65
C LEU A 62 -15.10 -0.40 2.37
N GLY A 63 -16.19 -1.17 2.30
CA GLY A 63 -16.49 -1.99 1.13
C GLY A 63 -16.49 -1.21 -0.18
N PRO A 64 -17.27 -0.10 -0.28
CA PRO A 64 -17.27 0.69 -1.50
C PRO A 64 -15.89 1.27 -1.86
N ILE A 65 -15.09 1.63 -0.87
CA ILE A 65 -13.75 2.17 -1.11
C ILE A 65 -12.85 1.08 -1.69
N LEU A 66 -12.92 -0.12 -1.16
CA LEU A 66 -12.13 -1.26 -1.64
C LEU A 66 -12.58 -1.74 -3.02
N GLY A 67 -13.74 -1.28 -3.50
CA GLY A 67 -14.18 -1.55 -4.85
C GLY A 67 -13.33 -0.85 -5.90
N PHE A 68 -12.64 0.24 -5.55
CA PHE A 68 -11.77 0.96 -6.48
C PHE A 68 -10.33 1.13 -5.96
N ALA A 69 -10.09 1.02 -4.67
CA ALA A 69 -8.76 1.14 -4.09
C ALA A 69 -8.25 -0.24 -3.68
N LYS A 70 -6.97 -0.51 -3.96
CA LYS A 70 -6.38 -1.81 -3.61
C LYS A 70 -6.16 -1.97 -2.12
N CYS A 71 -6.00 -0.86 -1.41
CA CYS A 71 -5.80 -0.87 0.02
C CYS A 71 -6.25 0.46 0.63
N ILE A 72 -6.39 0.46 1.94
CA ILE A 72 -6.77 1.63 2.72
C ILE A 72 -5.81 1.71 3.90
N LEU A 73 -5.26 2.88 4.15
CA LEU A 73 -4.44 3.11 5.34
C LEU A 73 -5.35 3.54 6.49
N VAL A 74 -5.06 3.05 7.67
CA VAL A 74 -5.81 3.41 8.88
C VAL A 74 -4.92 4.28 9.75
N SER A 75 -5.43 5.43 10.17
CA SER A 75 -4.68 6.37 10.99
C SER A 75 -5.34 6.58 12.35
N LYS A 76 -4.51 6.95 13.31
CA LYS A 76 -4.94 7.38 14.64
C LYS A 76 -4.02 8.50 15.08
N ASN A 77 -4.61 9.64 15.47
CA ASN A 77 -3.83 10.81 15.88
C ASN A 77 -2.77 11.20 14.83
N SER A 78 -3.17 11.20 13.57
CA SER A 78 -2.33 11.56 12.42
C SER A 78 -1.17 10.59 12.18
N LYS A 79 -1.20 9.41 12.79
CA LYS A 79 -0.21 8.36 12.53
C LYS A 79 -0.89 7.17 11.88
N THR A 80 -0.24 6.60 10.87
CA THR A 80 -0.72 5.37 10.25
C THR A 80 -0.45 4.20 11.20
N ILE A 81 -1.51 3.47 11.54
CA ILE A 81 -1.42 2.35 12.45
C ILE A 81 -1.75 1.02 11.81
N GLY A 82 -2.22 1.03 10.57
CA GLY A 82 -2.58 -0.22 9.90
C GLY A 82 -2.89 -0.03 8.44
N ILE A 83 -3.06 -1.16 7.76
CA ILE A 83 -3.43 -1.21 6.36
C ILE A 83 -4.49 -2.30 6.19
N ILE A 84 -5.49 -2.02 5.35
CA ILE A 84 -6.56 -2.97 5.05
C ILE A 84 -6.56 -3.21 3.55
N THR A 85 -6.63 -4.47 3.15
CA THR A 85 -6.73 -4.86 1.75
C THR A 85 -8.07 -5.53 1.50
N ALA A 86 -8.42 -5.72 0.23
CA ALA A 86 -9.64 -6.43 -0.13
C ALA A 86 -9.64 -7.87 0.41
N THR A 87 -8.47 -8.50 0.48
CA THR A 87 -8.33 -9.84 1.03
C THR A 87 -8.72 -9.88 2.51
N ASP A 88 -8.30 -8.88 3.29
CA ASP A 88 -8.67 -8.79 4.69
C ASP A 88 -10.17 -8.65 4.87
N THR A 89 -10.79 -7.83 4.03
CA THR A 89 -12.24 -7.64 4.07
C THR A 89 -12.98 -8.94 3.81
N LEU A 90 -12.51 -9.73 2.83
CA LEU A 90 -13.11 -11.02 2.54
C LEU A 90 -12.99 -12.00 3.71
N LYS A 91 -11.87 -11.92 4.43
CA LYS A 91 -11.67 -12.78 5.61
C LYS A 91 -12.59 -12.40 6.77
N MET A 92 -13.04 -11.19 6.82
CA MET A 92 -13.91 -10.71 7.89
C MET A 92 -15.36 -11.12 7.69
N ILE A 93 -15.71 -11.56 6.52
CA ILE A 93 -17.05 -12.05 6.20
C ILE A 93 -17.17 -13.52 6.57
#